data_5d0d3311458e1086cc0d4b4d05392129
#
_entry.id   5d0d3311458e1086cc0d4b4d05392129
#
_cell.length_a   1.000
_cell.length_b   1.000
_cell.length_c   1.000
_cell.angle_alpha   90.00
_cell.angle_beta   90.00
_cell.angle_gamma   90.00
#
_symmetry.space_group_name_H-M   'P 1'
#
loop_
_entity.id
_entity.type
_entity.pdbx_description
1 polymer ?
#
loop_
_entity_poly.entity_id
_entity_poly.type
_entity_poly.pdbx_seq_one_letter_code
_entity_poly.pdbx_strand_id
1 'polypeptide(L)'
;MVGCSGAAGYDLTIASNGPGSVTSPGEGTFTYNASATVELVATPDTGSQFVSWTGDASTVADVKAATTTISMNGHYSIAANFQYIPMVSAGSFHTLGLTSNRTLVATGNNQFGQCDIGLWTDIVQVAGGGFHTVGLKSDGTAVAVGNNEYGQCDVGNWTGITQIAASYAHTVGLKSDGTAVAVGYNEYGQCDVGNWTDIIQVAAGLGHTVGLMSDGTVIAVGNNEYGQCEVGNWTDIIQVAAGMAHTVGLMSDGRAVAVGLNDFGQRNVAGWMSINLVAAGYYNTVGLRSDGTVVAVGNNVYGQCDVGNWTSIEQIASGTGHTIGLETDGTVVAAGRDDYGQSDVGLWDLD
;
A
#
# COMPACT_ATOMS: atom_id res chain seq x y z
N MET A 1 29.27 -43.37 41.60
CA MET A 1 28.91 -43.01 40.22
C MET A 1 27.73 -42.06 40.32
N VAL A 2 27.98 -40.76 40.19
CA VAL A 2 26.92 -39.76 40.11
C VAL A 2 26.46 -39.75 38.66
N GLY A 3 25.26 -40.31 38.42
CA GLY A 3 24.66 -40.26 37.07
C GLY A 3 24.39 -38.80 36.69
N CYS A 4 25.04 -38.30 35.64
CA CYS A 4 24.58 -37.11 34.94
C CYS A 4 23.20 -37.44 34.35
N SER A 5 22.14 -36.95 35.00
CA SER A 5 20.85 -36.85 34.37
C SER A 5 21.00 -35.78 33.29
N GLY A 6 21.14 -36.23 32.02
CA GLY A 6 21.07 -35.30 30.88
C GLY A 6 19.76 -34.50 31.04
N ALA A 7 19.84 -33.19 30.95
CA ALA A 7 18.65 -32.33 30.89
C ALA A 7 17.73 -32.87 29.78
N ALA A 8 16.46 -33.14 30.12
CA ALA A 8 15.48 -33.55 29.13
C ALA A 8 15.38 -32.48 28.05
N GLY A 9 15.65 -32.82 26.81
CA GLY A 9 15.43 -31.95 25.65
C GLY A 9 13.97 -32.02 25.22
N TYR A 10 13.44 -30.87 24.80
CA TYR A 10 12.11 -30.78 24.20
C TYR A 10 12.21 -30.35 22.73
N ASP A 11 11.41 -30.96 21.90
CA ASP A 11 11.36 -30.63 20.46
C ASP A 11 10.35 -29.53 20.22
N LEU A 12 10.76 -28.55 19.41
CA LEU A 12 9.94 -27.49 18.84
C LEU A 12 9.87 -27.69 17.34
N THR A 13 8.71 -28.04 16.81
CA THR A 13 8.44 -28.12 15.37
C THR A 13 7.76 -26.84 14.92
N ILE A 14 8.32 -26.19 13.91
CA ILE A 14 7.86 -24.91 13.38
C ILE A 14 7.55 -25.05 11.90
N ALA A 15 6.39 -24.54 11.49
CA ALA A 15 5.97 -24.43 10.10
C ALA A 15 5.41 -23.03 9.80
N SER A 16 5.23 -22.70 8.53
CA SER A 16 4.48 -21.55 8.08
C SER A 16 3.25 -21.96 7.26
N ASN A 17 2.19 -21.17 7.34
CA ASN A 17 0.99 -21.26 6.52
C ASN A 17 0.78 -19.91 5.82
N GLY A 18 0.61 -19.92 4.49
CA GLY A 18 0.42 -18.71 3.70
C GLY A 18 1.73 -18.04 3.26
N PRO A 19 1.67 -16.77 2.82
CA PRO A 19 2.77 -16.08 2.18
C PRO A 19 3.73 -15.45 3.21
N GLY A 20 4.71 -16.23 3.62
CA GLY A 20 5.74 -15.81 4.57
C GLY A 20 6.51 -17.01 5.10
N SER A 21 7.51 -16.77 5.92
CA SER A 21 8.38 -17.79 6.50
C SER A 21 8.77 -17.47 7.94
N VAL A 22 9.22 -18.49 8.67
CA VAL A 22 9.84 -18.28 9.98
C VAL A 22 11.36 -18.20 9.79
N THR A 23 11.94 -17.06 10.11
CA THR A 23 13.38 -16.79 9.89
C THR A 23 14.24 -17.00 11.13
N SER A 24 13.66 -17.02 12.32
CA SER A 24 14.31 -17.42 13.58
C SER A 24 13.38 -18.31 14.39
N PRO A 25 13.82 -19.48 14.84
CA PRO A 25 15.07 -20.19 14.53
C PRO A 25 15.09 -20.80 13.12
N GLY A 26 14.03 -20.63 12.34
CA GLY A 26 13.75 -21.25 11.05
C GLY A 26 12.60 -22.25 11.14
N GLU A 27 12.28 -22.89 10.00
CA GLU A 27 11.27 -23.94 9.92
C GLU A 27 11.90 -25.33 10.07
N GLY A 28 11.15 -26.26 10.66
CA GLY A 28 11.62 -27.61 10.95
C GLY A 28 11.51 -27.98 12.42
N THR A 29 12.24 -29.02 12.83
CA THR A 29 12.24 -29.48 14.23
C THR A 29 13.60 -29.22 14.87
N PHE A 30 13.57 -28.55 16.02
CA PHE A 30 14.74 -28.17 16.82
C PHE A 30 14.60 -28.72 18.24
N THR A 31 15.68 -29.21 18.84
CA THR A 31 15.69 -29.69 20.22
C THR A 31 16.33 -28.66 21.14
N TYR A 32 15.64 -28.28 22.20
CA TYR A 32 16.09 -27.31 23.21
C TYR A 32 16.09 -27.90 24.59
N ASN A 33 16.93 -27.38 25.48
CA ASN A 33 16.92 -27.76 26.89
C ASN A 33 15.60 -27.33 27.56
N ALA A 34 15.18 -28.07 28.58
CA ALA A 34 14.05 -27.70 29.40
C ALA A 34 14.22 -26.27 29.96
N SER A 35 13.14 -25.50 29.93
CA SER A 35 13.06 -24.08 30.34
C SER A 35 13.86 -23.09 29.44
N ALA A 36 14.35 -23.51 28.29
CA ALA A 36 14.93 -22.58 27.33
C ALA A 36 13.85 -21.62 26.81
N THR A 37 14.24 -20.36 26.59
CA THR A 37 13.42 -19.36 25.86
C THR A 37 13.96 -19.24 24.44
N VAL A 38 13.12 -19.49 23.44
CA VAL A 38 13.47 -19.45 22.02
C VAL A 38 12.82 -18.25 21.39
N GLU A 39 13.60 -17.45 20.66
CA GLU A 39 13.08 -16.35 19.86
C GLU A 39 12.40 -16.89 18.60
N LEU A 40 11.24 -16.35 18.29
CA LEU A 40 10.45 -16.61 17.08
C LEU A 40 10.35 -15.34 16.27
N VAL A 41 10.75 -15.40 14.99
CA VAL A 41 10.61 -14.29 14.04
C VAL A 41 9.88 -14.80 12.80
N ALA A 42 8.68 -14.31 12.59
CA ALA A 42 7.86 -14.54 11.40
C ALA A 42 8.05 -13.37 10.43
N THR A 43 8.42 -13.67 9.19
CA THR A 43 8.71 -12.68 8.15
C THR A 43 7.70 -12.84 7.01
N PRO A 44 6.76 -11.88 6.83
CA PRO A 44 5.83 -11.91 5.71
C PRO A 44 6.54 -11.68 4.37
N ASP A 45 6.00 -12.26 3.30
CA ASP A 45 6.38 -11.93 1.92
C ASP A 45 5.85 -10.54 1.53
N THR A 46 6.36 -9.98 0.42
CA THR A 46 5.86 -8.70 -0.12
C THR A 46 4.34 -8.76 -0.38
N GLY A 47 3.62 -7.76 0.12
CA GLY A 47 2.15 -7.68 0.01
C GLY A 47 1.40 -8.62 0.95
N SER A 48 2.06 -9.11 2.00
CA SER A 48 1.43 -9.94 3.01
C SER A 48 1.72 -9.44 4.43
N GLN A 49 0.99 -9.98 5.40
CA GLN A 49 1.15 -9.69 6.81
C GLN A 49 1.12 -10.98 7.65
N PHE A 50 1.81 -10.92 8.78
CA PHE A 50 1.70 -11.96 9.80
C PHE A 50 0.37 -11.81 10.54
N VAL A 51 -0.33 -12.93 10.75
CA VAL A 51 -1.64 -12.96 11.42
C VAL A 51 -1.51 -13.45 12.86
N SER A 52 -0.90 -14.63 13.05
CA SER A 52 -0.76 -15.22 14.38
C SER A 52 0.10 -16.48 14.39
N TRP A 53 0.60 -16.82 15.57
CA TRP A 53 1.09 -18.16 15.89
C TRP A 53 -0.06 -19.05 16.33
N THR A 54 -0.12 -20.29 15.84
CA THR A 54 -1.16 -21.30 16.16
C THR A 54 -0.51 -22.65 16.47
N GLY A 55 -1.34 -23.65 16.82
CA GLY A 55 -0.89 -24.97 17.28
C GLY A 55 -0.67 -24.97 18.80
N ASP A 56 0.41 -25.61 19.26
CA ASP A 56 0.75 -25.70 20.71
C ASP A 56 1.35 -24.37 21.21
N ALA A 57 0.66 -23.24 20.97
CA ALA A 57 1.15 -21.90 21.21
C ALA A 57 0.91 -21.36 22.65
N SER A 58 0.54 -22.23 23.60
CA SER A 58 0.18 -21.80 24.97
C SER A 58 1.33 -21.18 25.77
N THR A 59 2.58 -21.42 25.39
CA THR A 59 3.79 -20.86 25.99
C THR A 59 4.47 -19.81 25.12
N VAL A 60 3.83 -19.40 24.01
CA VAL A 60 4.23 -18.24 23.22
C VAL A 60 3.84 -16.98 23.96
N ALA A 61 4.78 -16.05 24.13
CA ALA A 61 4.59 -14.86 24.95
C ALA A 61 3.51 -13.92 24.37
N ASP A 62 3.49 -13.77 23.04
CA ASP A 62 2.44 -13.03 22.32
C ASP A 62 2.21 -13.72 20.96
N VAL A 63 1.04 -14.33 20.81
CA VAL A 63 0.67 -15.04 19.57
C VAL A 63 0.33 -14.11 18.41
N LYS A 64 0.17 -12.81 18.65
CA LYS A 64 -0.12 -11.79 17.63
C LYS A 64 1.12 -11.00 17.21
N ALA A 65 2.23 -11.12 17.91
CA ALA A 65 3.47 -10.48 17.56
C ALA A 65 4.30 -11.36 16.61
N ALA A 66 4.70 -10.81 15.45
CA ALA A 66 5.56 -11.49 14.49
C ALA A 66 6.93 -11.85 15.09
N THR A 67 7.46 -10.97 15.95
CA THR A 67 8.64 -11.24 16.78
C THR A 67 8.20 -11.45 18.23
N THR A 68 8.44 -12.65 18.74
CA THR A 68 8.03 -13.08 20.09
C THR A 68 8.96 -14.16 20.63
N THR A 69 8.61 -14.82 21.72
CA THR A 69 9.37 -15.93 22.29
C THR A 69 8.44 -17.08 22.68
N ILE A 70 9.00 -18.31 22.71
CA ILE A 70 8.34 -19.48 23.29
C ILE A 70 9.20 -20.08 24.42
N SER A 71 8.55 -20.50 25.50
CA SER A 71 9.22 -21.18 26.64
C SER A 71 9.08 -22.70 26.52
N MET A 72 10.21 -23.41 26.52
CA MET A 72 10.30 -24.86 26.30
C MET A 72 10.10 -25.65 27.60
N ASN A 73 8.84 -25.99 27.92
CA ASN A 73 8.46 -26.86 29.06
C ASN A 73 7.83 -28.19 28.60
N GLY A 74 7.82 -28.45 27.30
CA GLY A 74 7.28 -29.65 26.65
C GLY A 74 7.67 -29.69 25.18
N HIS A 75 7.22 -30.70 24.45
CA HIS A 75 7.30 -30.77 23.01
C HIS A 75 6.16 -29.93 22.44
N TYR A 76 6.46 -29.08 21.42
CA TYR A 76 5.50 -28.17 20.81
C TYR A 76 5.55 -28.25 19.28
N SER A 77 4.38 -28.12 18.66
CA SER A 77 4.24 -27.91 17.22
C SER A 77 3.44 -26.64 16.98
N ILE A 78 4.08 -25.65 16.39
CA ILE A 78 3.48 -24.33 16.14
C ILE A 78 3.58 -23.98 14.65
N ALA A 79 2.68 -23.10 14.20
CA ALA A 79 2.71 -22.53 12.86
C ALA A 79 2.55 -21.01 12.90
N ALA A 80 3.38 -20.33 12.12
CA ALA A 80 3.17 -18.92 11.76
C ALA A 80 2.14 -18.84 10.63
N ASN A 81 1.10 -18.03 10.79
CA ASN A 81 0.08 -17.84 9.77
C ASN A 81 0.23 -16.46 9.15
N PHE A 82 0.16 -16.41 7.83
CA PHE A 82 0.26 -15.21 7.02
C PHE A 82 -0.94 -15.12 6.08
N GLN A 83 -1.32 -13.90 5.75
CA GLN A 83 -2.32 -13.62 4.71
C GLN A 83 -1.84 -12.46 3.83
N TYR A 84 -2.33 -12.39 2.59
CA TYR A 84 -2.11 -11.21 1.76
C TYR A 84 -2.91 -10.04 2.29
N ILE A 85 -2.36 -8.82 2.15
CA ILE A 85 -3.03 -7.60 2.53
C ILE A 85 -4.00 -7.24 1.40
N PRO A 86 -5.32 -7.18 1.65
CA PRO A 86 -6.25 -6.67 0.67
C PRO A 86 -5.97 -5.19 0.42
N MET A 87 -6.32 -4.68 -0.77
CA MET A 87 -6.10 -3.27 -1.07
C MET A 87 -7.13 -2.72 -2.04
N VAL A 88 -7.35 -1.41 -1.95
CA VAL A 88 -8.14 -0.62 -2.89
C VAL A 88 -7.27 0.40 -3.62
N SER A 89 -7.61 0.67 -4.88
CA SER A 89 -7.01 1.75 -5.66
C SER A 89 -8.07 2.43 -6.52
N ALA A 90 -7.98 3.74 -6.63
CA ALA A 90 -8.89 4.53 -7.44
C ALA A 90 -8.15 5.16 -8.61
N GLY A 91 -8.58 4.85 -9.82
CA GLY A 91 -8.20 5.59 -11.02
C GLY A 91 -9.06 6.83 -11.20
N SER A 92 -8.96 7.50 -12.36
CA SER A 92 -9.81 8.66 -12.62
C SER A 92 -11.29 8.31 -12.69
N PHE A 93 -11.63 7.17 -13.30
CA PHE A 93 -13.02 6.78 -13.60
C PHE A 93 -13.28 5.29 -13.36
N HIS A 94 -12.42 4.59 -12.65
CA HIS A 94 -12.57 3.18 -12.27
C HIS A 94 -11.97 2.94 -10.88
N THR A 95 -12.40 1.85 -10.27
CA THR A 95 -11.95 1.41 -8.95
C THR A 95 -11.47 -0.02 -9.04
N LEU A 96 -10.43 -0.32 -8.30
CA LEU A 96 -9.77 -1.63 -8.25
C LEU A 96 -9.76 -2.14 -6.82
N GLY A 97 -9.94 -3.43 -6.66
CA GLY A 97 -9.74 -4.17 -5.42
C GLY A 97 -8.84 -5.38 -5.65
N LEU A 98 -7.95 -5.63 -4.71
CA LEU A 98 -7.17 -6.85 -4.60
C LEU A 98 -7.55 -7.53 -3.30
N THR A 99 -8.06 -8.76 -3.38
CA THR A 99 -8.50 -9.52 -2.21
C THR A 99 -7.33 -10.17 -1.48
N SER A 100 -7.54 -10.59 -0.25
CA SER A 100 -6.58 -11.35 0.55
C SER A 100 -6.20 -12.72 -0.08
N ASN A 101 -6.98 -13.23 -1.04
CA ASN A 101 -6.65 -14.42 -1.83
C ASN A 101 -6.06 -14.10 -3.21
N ARG A 102 -5.69 -12.83 -3.47
CA ARG A 102 -5.15 -12.30 -4.74
C ARG A 102 -6.12 -12.32 -5.92
N THR A 103 -7.40 -12.38 -5.69
CA THR A 103 -8.39 -12.12 -6.73
C THR A 103 -8.49 -10.62 -6.99
N LEU A 104 -8.53 -10.25 -8.25
CA LEU A 104 -8.70 -8.87 -8.67
C LEU A 104 -10.16 -8.59 -9.01
N VAL A 105 -10.66 -7.45 -8.55
CA VAL A 105 -11.96 -6.91 -8.90
C VAL A 105 -11.81 -5.50 -9.44
N ALA A 106 -12.64 -5.11 -10.39
CA ALA A 106 -12.67 -3.77 -10.97
C ALA A 106 -14.09 -3.35 -11.31
N THR A 107 -14.37 -2.07 -11.17
CA THR A 107 -15.63 -1.45 -11.59
C THR A 107 -15.39 -0.06 -12.15
N GLY A 108 -16.33 0.47 -12.92
CA GLY A 108 -16.25 1.79 -13.53
C GLY A 108 -16.05 1.78 -15.03
N ASN A 109 -15.46 2.86 -15.55
CA ASN A 109 -15.19 3.01 -16.96
C ASN A 109 -14.25 1.92 -17.48
N ASN A 110 -14.63 1.27 -18.60
CA ASN A 110 -13.81 0.26 -19.28
C ASN A 110 -13.66 0.53 -20.79
N GLN A 111 -13.78 1.78 -21.21
CA GLN A 111 -13.75 2.14 -22.63
C GLN A 111 -12.42 1.77 -23.34
N PHE A 112 -11.33 1.73 -22.58
CA PHE A 112 -9.99 1.37 -23.09
C PHE A 112 -9.51 -0.01 -22.59
N GLY A 113 -10.36 -0.79 -21.92
CA GLY A 113 -9.97 -2.07 -21.32
C GLY A 113 -9.23 -1.94 -19.98
N GLN A 114 -9.35 -0.79 -19.30
CA GLN A 114 -8.67 -0.57 -18.00
C GLN A 114 -9.19 -1.44 -16.86
N CYS A 115 -10.37 -2.07 -17.02
CA CYS A 115 -10.90 -3.06 -16.08
C CYS A 115 -10.66 -4.52 -16.55
N ASP A 116 -9.95 -4.76 -17.66
CA ASP A 116 -9.71 -6.11 -18.20
C ASP A 116 -8.52 -6.80 -17.50
N ILE A 117 -8.60 -6.93 -16.18
CA ILE A 117 -7.56 -7.44 -15.28
C ILE A 117 -7.73 -8.92 -14.92
N GLY A 118 -8.80 -9.57 -15.37
CA GLY A 118 -9.21 -10.91 -14.90
C GLY A 118 -8.27 -12.07 -15.27
N LEU A 119 -7.22 -11.84 -16.09
CA LEU A 119 -6.21 -12.85 -16.43
C LEU A 119 -4.88 -12.67 -15.67
N TRP A 120 -4.80 -11.67 -14.81
CA TRP A 120 -3.58 -11.42 -14.05
C TRP A 120 -3.47 -12.38 -12.87
N THR A 121 -2.28 -12.88 -12.64
CA THR A 121 -1.94 -13.76 -11.52
C THR A 121 -0.76 -13.19 -10.75
N ASP A 122 -0.63 -13.60 -9.50
CA ASP A 122 0.49 -13.25 -8.62
C ASP A 122 0.63 -11.75 -8.31
N ILE A 123 -0.46 -11.00 -8.46
CA ILE A 123 -0.48 -9.57 -8.18
C ILE A 123 -0.40 -9.32 -6.67
N VAL A 124 0.48 -8.38 -6.29
CA VAL A 124 0.68 -7.94 -4.90
C VAL A 124 0.34 -6.46 -4.69
N GLN A 125 0.22 -5.68 -5.78
CA GLN A 125 -0.23 -4.29 -5.75
C GLN A 125 -0.94 -3.94 -7.04
N VAL A 126 -1.96 -3.08 -6.97
CA VAL A 126 -2.62 -2.48 -8.13
C VAL A 126 -2.60 -0.95 -8.04
N ALA A 127 -2.51 -0.28 -9.18
CA ALA A 127 -2.59 1.16 -9.28
C ALA A 127 -3.49 1.55 -10.45
N GLY A 128 -4.53 2.35 -10.16
CA GLY A 128 -5.43 2.91 -11.15
C GLY A 128 -4.91 4.24 -11.67
N GLY A 129 -4.74 4.36 -12.98
CA GLY A 129 -4.41 5.61 -13.66
C GLY A 129 -5.64 6.34 -14.18
N GLY A 130 -5.47 7.24 -15.18
CA GLY A 130 -6.60 7.92 -15.83
C GLY A 130 -7.52 6.93 -16.53
N PHE A 131 -6.95 6.21 -17.47
CA PHE A 131 -7.62 5.22 -18.32
C PHE A 131 -6.77 3.95 -18.51
N HIS A 132 -5.91 3.64 -17.56
CA HIS A 132 -5.10 2.42 -17.54
C HIS A 132 -5.00 1.89 -16.10
N THR A 133 -4.64 0.62 -15.98
CA THR A 133 -4.42 -0.08 -14.72
C THR A 133 -3.07 -0.76 -14.77
N VAL A 134 -2.34 -0.70 -13.69
CA VAL A 134 -1.03 -1.35 -13.52
C VAL A 134 -1.11 -2.34 -12.37
N GLY A 135 -0.53 -3.52 -12.56
CA GLY A 135 -0.37 -4.55 -11.54
C GLY A 135 1.11 -4.85 -11.31
N LEU A 136 1.52 -4.88 -10.07
CA LEU A 136 2.83 -5.37 -9.63
C LEU A 136 2.71 -6.85 -9.27
N LYS A 137 3.59 -7.67 -9.82
CA LYS A 137 3.68 -9.09 -9.47
C LYS A 137 4.66 -9.35 -8.32
N SER A 138 4.47 -10.46 -7.64
CA SER A 138 5.33 -10.88 -6.52
C SER A 138 6.80 -11.12 -6.92
N ASP A 139 7.07 -11.37 -8.20
CA ASP A 139 8.44 -11.52 -8.73
C ASP A 139 9.12 -10.17 -9.07
N GLY A 140 8.45 -9.05 -8.80
CA GLY A 140 8.96 -7.70 -9.09
C GLY A 140 8.83 -7.28 -10.54
N THR A 141 8.07 -8.00 -11.37
CA THR A 141 7.67 -7.56 -12.71
C THR A 141 6.34 -6.80 -12.67
N ALA A 142 6.04 -6.02 -13.70
CA ALA A 142 4.80 -5.25 -13.80
C ALA A 142 4.01 -5.63 -15.06
N VAL A 143 2.68 -5.51 -14.97
CA VAL A 143 1.74 -5.67 -16.09
C VAL A 143 0.82 -4.45 -16.15
N ALA A 144 0.32 -4.11 -17.34
CA ALA A 144 -0.62 -3.00 -17.49
C ALA A 144 -1.64 -3.28 -18.58
N VAL A 145 -2.84 -2.69 -18.43
CA VAL A 145 -3.91 -2.69 -19.44
C VAL A 145 -4.56 -1.31 -19.52
N GLY A 146 -5.26 -1.05 -20.60
CA GLY A 146 -5.98 0.20 -20.82
C GLY A 146 -5.37 1.07 -21.91
N ASN A 147 -5.60 2.38 -21.80
CA ASN A 147 -5.05 3.36 -22.74
C ASN A 147 -3.52 3.36 -22.71
N ASN A 148 -2.90 3.30 -23.90
CA ASN A 148 -1.44 3.33 -24.07
C ASN A 148 -0.99 4.35 -25.13
N GLU A 149 -1.74 5.43 -25.32
CA GLU A 149 -1.46 6.46 -26.32
C GLU A 149 -0.08 7.12 -26.14
N TYR A 150 0.36 7.23 -24.88
CA TYR A 150 1.65 7.84 -24.52
C TYR A 150 2.69 6.82 -24.07
N GLY A 151 2.41 5.52 -24.14
CA GLY A 151 3.31 4.47 -23.63
C GLY A 151 3.19 4.24 -22.11
N GLN A 152 2.10 4.69 -21.47
CA GLN A 152 1.89 4.53 -20.02
C GLN A 152 1.70 3.07 -19.57
N CYS A 153 1.44 2.15 -20.51
CA CYS A 153 1.39 0.72 -20.24
C CYS A 153 2.69 -0.02 -20.62
N ASP A 154 3.75 0.67 -21.07
CA ASP A 154 5.01 0.04 -21.54
C ASP A 154 5.91 -0.41 -20.36
N VAL A 155 5.34 -1.12 -19.40
CA VAL A 155 5.99 -1.60 -18.18
C VAL A 155 6.59 -3.01 -18.30
N GLY A 156 6.39 -3.69 -19.43
CA GLY A 156 6.71 -5.12 -19.61
C GLY A 156 8.19 -5.50 -19.46
N ASN A 157 9.11 -4.53 -19.47
CA ASN A 157 10.55 -4.77 -19.25
C ASN A 157 11.01 -4.43 -17.82
N TRP A 158 10.09 -4.06 -16.95
CA TRP A 158 10.43 -3.70 -15.57
C TRP A 158 10.71 -4.93 -14.73
N THR A 159 11.78 -4.87 -13.94
CA THR A 159 12.17 -5.92 -13.01
C THR A 159 12.67 -5.31 -11.70
N GLY A 160 12.57 -6.07 -10.61
CA GLY A 160 12.98 -5.61 -9.29
C GLY A 160 12.10 -4.48 -8.74
N ILE A 161 10.88 -4.34 -9.24
CA ILE A 161 9.91 -3.34 -8.77
C ILE A 161 9.35 -3.77 -7.41
N THR A 162 9.28 -2.82 -6.49
CA THR A 162 8.72 -2.99 -5.14
C THR A 162 7.48 -2.15 -4.87
N GLN A 163 7.26 -1.10 -5.69
CA GLN A 163 6.06 -0.27 -5.64
C GLN A 163 5.74 0.27 -7.03
N ILE A 164 4.44 0.43 -7.33
CA ILE A 164 3.94 1.11 -8.53
C ILE A 164 3.03 2.28 -8.15
N ALA A 165 3.06 3.32 -8.97
CA ALA A 165 2.09 4.41 -8.94
C ALA A 165 1.66 4.74 -10.37
N ALA A 166 0.38 5.01 -10.56
CA ALA A 166 -0.19 5.38 -11.85
C ALA A 166 -0.95 6.69 -11.72
N SER A 167 -0.89 7.51 -12.76
CA SER A 167 -1.62 8.76 -12.83
C SER A 167 -2.45 8.84 -14.11
N TYR A 168 -2.80 10.04 -14.56
CA TYR A 168 -3.64 10.21 -15.74
C TYR A 168 -3.04 9.55 -16.99
N ALA A 169 -1.74 9.75 -17.26
CA ALA A 169 -1.10 9.30 -18.48
C ALA A 169 0.38 8.89 -18.32
N HIS A 170 0.84 8.64 -17.09
CA HIS A 170 2.15 8.06 -16.84
C HIS A 170 2.12 7.05 -15.68
N THR A 171 3.09 6.17 -15.68
CA THR A 171 3.29 5.11 -14.67
C THR A 171 4.69 5.22 -14.12
N VAL A 172 4.82 5.04 -12.81
CA VAL A 172 6.10 5.09 -12.08
C VAL A 172 6.29 3.77 -11.33
N GLY A 173 7.50 3.24 -11.37
CA GLY A 173 7.93 2.07 -10.60
C GLY A 173 9.12 2.42 -9.71
N LEU A 174 9.05 2.03 -8.45
CA LEU A 174 10.15 2.06 -7.51
C LEU A 174 10.86 0.72 -7.52
N LYS A 175 12.17 0.71 -7.64
CA LYS A 175 12.99 -0.50 -7.59
C LYS A 175 13.49 -0.79 -6.19
N SER A 176 13.85 -2.05 -5.94
CA SER A 176 14.41 -2.53 -4.67
C SER A 176 15.75 -1.90 -4.29
N ASP A 177 16.46 -1.29 -5.24
CA ASP A 177 17.71 -0.56 -5.01
C ASP A 177 17.50 0.93 -4.67
N GLY A 178 16.25 1.37 -4.52
CA GLY A 178 15.90 2.76 -4.23
C GLY A 178 15.94 3.70 -5.44
N THR A 179 16.09 3.18 -6.65
CA THR A 179 15.97 3.96 -7.90
C THR A 179 14.54 3.90 -8.42
N ALA A 180 14.15 4.86 -9.28
CA ALA A 180 12.84 4.91 -9.89
C ALA A 180 12.90 4.79 -11.42
N VAL A 181 11.84 4.28 -12.00
CA VAL A 181 11.60 4.24 -13.45
C VAL A 181 10.22 4.81 -13.76
N ALA A 182 10.04 5.41 -14.92
CA ALA A 182 8.74 5.92 -15.34
C ALA A 182 8.56 5.78 -16.86
N VAL A 183 7.30 5.62 -17.28
CA VAL A 183 6.88 5.58 -18.69
C VAL A 183 5.58 6.36 -18.87
N GLY A 184 5.31 6.78 -20.08
CA GLY A 184 4.10 7.51 -20.44
C GLY A 184 4.37 8.95 -20.87
N TYR A 185 3.35 9.80 -20.68
CA TYR A 185 3.41 11.21 -21.03
C TYR A 185 4.51 11.94 -20.25
N ASN A 186 5.37 12.73 -20.95
CA ASN A 186 6.55 13.38 -20.36
C ASN A 186 6.80 14.81 -20.85
N GLU A 187 5.78 15.53 -21.34
CA GLU A 187 5.99 16.91 -21.82
C GLU A 187 6.44 17.90 -20.72
N TYR A 188 6.12 17.59 -19.45
CA TYR A 188 6.54 18.42 -18.31
C TYR A 188 7.78 17.86 -17.59
N GLY A 189 8.36 16.75 -18.05
CA GLY A 189 9.45 16.06 -17.34
C GLY A 189 8.98 15.19 -16.16
N GLN A 190 7.70 14.79 -16.10
CA GLN A 190 7.16 13.97 -15.02
C GLN A 190 7.72 12.53 -15.00
N CYS A 191 8.32 12.08 -16.10
CA CYS A 191 9.04 10.80 -16.17
C CYS A 191 10.56 10.93 -15.94
N ASP A 192 11.09 12.13 -15.66
CA ASP A 192 12.53 12.37 -15.52
C ASP A 192 13.05 11.97 -14.13
N VAL A 193 12.74 10.74 -13.71
CA VAL A 193 13.08 10.14 -12.40
C VAL A 193 14.39 9.33 -12.41
N GLY A 194 15.06 9.21 -13.56
CA GLY A 194 16.19 8.28 -13.76
C GLY A 194 17.45 8.57 -12.93
N ASN A 195 17.55 9.74 -12.29
CA ASN A 195 18.66 10.08 -11.38
C ASN A 195 18.30 9.97 -9.90
N TRP A 196 17.10 9.48 -9.58
CA TRP A 196 16.65 9.33 -8.20
C TRP A 196 17.32 8.13 -7.53
N THR A 197 17.77 8.33 -6.30
CA THR A 197 18.34 7.29 -5.42
C THR A 197 17.75 7.43 -4.02
N ASP A 198 17.88 6.40 -3.22
CA ASP A 198 17.43 6.37 -1.83
C ASP A 198 15.92 6.60 -1.66
N ILE A 199 15.15 6.37 -2.73
CA ILE A 199 13.68 6.49 -2.71
C ILE A 199 13.07 5.27 -2.00
N ILE A 200 12.11 5.55 -1.12
CA ILE A 200 11.34 4.52 -0.38
C ILE A 200 9.86 4.53 -0.74
N GLN A 201 9.35 5.60 -1.38
CA GLN A 201 7.99 5.67 -1.89
C GLN A 201 7.91 6.58 -3.10
N VAL A 202 7.05 6.25 -4.07
CA VAL A 202 6.72 7.10 -5.21
C VAL A 202 5.22 7.39 -5.26
N ALA A 203 4.86 8.60 -5.72
CA ALA A 203 3.49 8.99 -6.01
C ALA A 203 3.43 9.74 -7.36
N ALA A 204 2.37 9.50 -8.13
CA ALA A 204 2.18 10.08 -9.45
C ALA A 204 0.93 10.98 -9.46
N GLY A 205 1.14 12.27 -9.70
CA GLY A 205 0.09 13.26 -9.95
C GLY A 205 -0.20 13.39 -11.44
N LEU A 206 -1.14 14.26 -11.85
CA LEU A 206 -1.50 14.36 -13.28
C LEU A 206 -0.31 14.72 -14.17
N GLY A 207 0.53 15.65 -13.77
CA GLY A 207 1.68 16.11 -14.57
C GLY A 207 2.98 16.20 -13.77
N HIS A 208 3.06 15.56 -12.59
CA HIS A 208 4.26 15.55 -11.77
C HIS A 208 4.43 14.19 -11.05
N THR A 209 5.65 13.90 -10.65
CA THR A 209 6.00 12.70 -9.88
C THR A 209 6.73 13.12 -8.61
N VAL A 210 6.42 12.46 -7.52
CA VAL A 210 6.97 12.73 -6.19
C VAL A 210 7.68 11.49 -5.67
N GLY A 211 8.86 11.66 -5.10
CA GLY A 211 9.63 10.63 -4.42
C GLY A 211 9.88 11.00 -2.96
N LEU A 212 9.59 10.09 -2.06
CA LEU A 212 9.97 10.17 -0.65
C LEU A 212 11.32 9.48 -0.47
N MET A 213 12.28 10.16 0.11
CA MET A 213 13.61 9.63 0.40
C MET A 213 13.65 8.96 1.78
N SER A 214 14.61 8.07 1.97
CA SER A 214 14.79 7.30 3.22
C SER A 214 15.10 8.15 4.45
N ASP A 215 15.57 9.40 4.26
CA ASP A 215 15.82 10.37 5.33
C ASP A 215 14.60 11.24 5.68
N GLY A 216 13.45 10.98 5.06
CA GLY A 216 12.21 11.74 5.29
C GLY A 216 12.12 13.07 4.52
N THR A 217 13.06 13.34 3.61
CA THR A 217 12.96 14.45 2.65
C THR A 217 12.20 14.03 1.40
N VAL A 218 11.75 15.00 0.59
CA VAL A 218 10.90 14.75 -0.58
C VAL A 218 11.48 15.44 -1.81
N ILE A 219 11.45 14.77 -2.94
CA ILE A 219 11.82 15.31 -4.24
C ILE A 219 10.62 15.22 -5.21
N ALA A 220 10.57 16.10 -6.19
CA ALA A 220 9.53 16.07 -7.21
C ALA A 220 10.05 16.57 -8.56
N VAL A 221 9.48 16.04 -9.65
CA VAL A 221 9.73 16.46 -11.03
C VAL A 221 8.41 16.62 -11.78
N GLY A 222 8.44 17.34 -12.88
CA GLY A 222 7.28 17.56 -13.74
C GLY A 222 6.73 18.97 -13.66
N ASN A 223 5.44 19.11 -13.96
CA ASN A 223 4.74 20.38 -13.94
C ASN A 223 4.79 21.01 -12.54
N ASN A 224 5.15 22.30 -12.49
CA ASN A 224 5.22 23.11 -11.25
C ASN A 224 4.51 24.46 -11.39
N GLU A 225 3.54 24.59 -12.28
CA GLU A 225 2.82 25.83 -12.54
C GLU A 225 2.12 26.38 -11.30
N TYR A 226 1.64 25.50 -10.41
CA TYR A 226 0.97 25.85 -9.16
C TYR A 226 1.85 25.66 -7.93
N GLY A 227 3.14 25.32 -8.08
CA GLY A 227 4.03 25.03 -6.96
C GLY A 227 3.86 23.60 -6.41
N GLN A 228 3.30 22.65 -7.16
CA GLN A 228 3.09 21.25 -6.73
C GLN A 228 4.39 20.46 -6.54
N CYS A 229 5.51 20.94 -7.09
CA CYS A 229 6.84 20.39 -6.87
C CYS A 229 7.66 21.15 -5.79
N GLU A 230 7.08 22.13 -5.08
CA GLU A 230 7.79 22.91 -4.05
C GLU A 230 7.87 22.16 -2.72
N VAL A 231 8.39 20.95 -2.74
CA VAL A 231 8.51 20.02 -1.60
C VAL A 231 9.89 20.02 -0.94
N GLY A 232 10.88 20.72 -1.50
CA GLY A 232 12.30 20.64 -1.11
C GLY A 232 12.64 21.09 0.32
N ASN A 233 11.68 21.69 1.06
CA ASN A 233 11.87 22.04 2.47
C ASN A 233 11.15 21.08 3.44
N TRP A 234 10.56 20.00 2.91
CA TRP A 234 9.86 19.02 3.74
C TRP A 234 10.85 18.07 4.39
N THR A 235 10.66 17.85 5.68
CA THR A 235 11.41 16.88 6.51
C THR A 235 10.43 16.09 7.36
N ASP A 236 10.91 14.98 7.90
CA ASP A 236 10.11 14.08 8.74
C ASP A 236 8.86 13.53 8.04
N ILE A 237 8.86 13.48 6.71
CA ILE A 237 7.78 12.90 5.93
C ILE A 237 7.90 11.36 5.95
N ILE A 238 6.77 10.71 6.16
CA ILE A 238 6.65 9.24 6.20
C ILE A 238 5.77 8.69 5.08
N GLN A 239 4.99 9.55 4.40
CA GLN A 239 4.19 9.18 3.24
C GLN A 239 3.96 10.40 2.35
N VAL A 240 3.89 10.18 1.03
CA VAL A 240 3.53 11.19 0.03
C VAL A 240 2.33 10.74 -0.81
N ALA A 241 1.51 11.69 -1.22
CA ALA A 241 0.44 11.50 -2.19
C ALA A 241 0.42 12.67 -3.18
N ALA A 242 0.07 12.40 -4.43
CA ALA A 242 0.03 13.40 -5.49
C ALA A 242 -1.33 13.39 -6.20
N GLY A 243 -1.97 14.56 -6.22
CA GLY A 243 -3.24 14.77 -6.92
C GLY A 243 -3.03 15.38 -8.32
N MET A 244 -4.04 16.09 -8.86
CA MET A 244 -3.90 16.71 -10.18
C MET A 244 -2.73 17.70 -10.23
N ALA A 245 -2.74 18.68 -9.36
CA ALA A 245 -1.75 19.75 -9.29
C ALA A 245 -1.44 20.16 -7.84
N HIS A 246 -1.52 19.21 -6.90
CA HIS A 246 -1.10 19.39 -5.53
C HIS A 246 -0.39 18.14 -5.01
N THR A 247 0.48 18.32 -4.05
CA THR A 247 1.23 17.27 -3.37
C THR A 247 0.94 17.34 -1.88
N VAL A 248 0.78 16.18 -1.25
CA VAL A 248 0.50 16.03 0.18
C VAL A 248 1.60 15.18 0.80
N GLY A 249 2.11 15.61 1.94
CA GLY A 249 3.03 14.86 2.79
C GLY A 249 2.40 14.57 4.14
N LEU A 250 2.51 13.35 4.62
CA LEU A 250 2.19 12.97 5.98
C LEU A 250 3.48 13.00 6.81
N MET A 251 3.44 13.74 7.91
CA MET A 251 4.57 13.83 8.85
C MET A 251 4.53 12.71 9.89
N SER A 252 5.68 12.37 10.43
CA SER A 252 5.83 11.32 11.47
C SER A 252 5.04 11.58 12.76
N ASP A 253 4.65 12.83 13.00
CA ASP A 253 3.81 13.22 14.15
C ASP A 253 2.30 13.16 13.87
N GLY A 254 1.88 12.65 12.70
CA GLY A 254 0.49 12.50 12.31
C GLY A 254 -0.18 13.79 11.79
N ARG A 255 0.59 14.83 11.49
CA ARG A 255 0.11 16.02 10.76
C ARG A 255 0.31 15.86 9.25
N ALA A 256 -0.49 16.58 8.47
CA ALA A 256 -0.33 16.63 7.03
C ALA A 256 0.13 18.02 6.56
N VAL A 257 0.93 18.07 5.52
CA VAL A 257 1.37 19.28 4.80
C VAL A 257 1.00 19.16 3.33
N ALA A 258 0.77 20.28 2.65
CA ALA A 258 0.42 20.26 1.23
C ALA A 258 0.92 21.51 0.49
N VAL A 259 1.32 21.34 -0.78
CA VAL A 259 1.71 22.38 -1.73
C VAL A 259 0.95 22.23 -3.05
N GLY A 260 1.01 23.23 -3.91
CA GLY A 260 0.36 23.23 -5.22
C GLY A 260 -0.96 23.98 -5.24
N LEU A 261 -1.86 23.61 -6.17
CA LEU A 261 -3.18 24.20 -6.38
C LEU A 261 -4.08 24.12 -5.14
N ASN A 262 -4.85 25.18 -4.85
CA ASN A 262 -5.78 25.24 -3.70
C ASN A 262 -7.15 25.88 -4.02
N ASP A 263 -7.55 25.92 -5.28
CA ASP A 263 -8.78 26.61 -5.72
C ASP A 263 -10.06 26.04 -5.08
N PHE A 264 -10.03 24.77 -4.68
CA PHE A 264 -11.14 24.09 -4.00
C PHE A 264 -10.87 23.83 -2.51
N GLY A 265 -9.75 24.32 -1.97
CA GLY A 265 -9.36 24.03 -0.58
C GLY A 265 -8.70 22.66 -0.37
N GLN A 266 -8.23 21.99 -1.43
CA GLN A 266 -7.59 20.67 -1.35
C GLN A 266 -6.28 20.66 -0.55
N ARG A 267 -5.69 21.81 -0.26
CA ARG A 267 -4.53 21.97 0.63
C ARG A 267 -4.88 22.33 2.08
N ASN A 268 -6.16 22.44 2.43
CA ASN A 268 -6.57 22.86 3.77
C ASN A 268 -6.44 21.76 4.81
N VAL A 269 -5.26 21.13 4.88
CA VAL A 269 -4.94 19.99 5.76
C VAL A 269 -4.27 20.39 7.08
N ALA A 270 -3.92 21.67 7.27
CA ALA A 270 -3.10 22.15 8.40
C ALA A 270 -3.70 21.90 9.80
N GLY A 271 -5.02 21.63 9.88
CA GLY A 271 -5.70 21.29 11.14
C GLY A 271 -5.83 19.79 11.39
N TRP A 272 -5.31 18.96 10.51
CA TRP A 272 -5.41 17.52 10.65
C TRP A 272 -4.43 17.00 11.69
N MET A 273 -4.90 16.08 12.51
CA MET A 273 -4.13 15.43 13.58
C MET A 273 -4.44 13.94 13.62
N SER A 274 -3.48 13.16 14.11
CA SER A 274 -3.58 11.71 14.23
C SER A 274 -3.84 11.01 12.88
N ILE A 275 -3.34 11.60 11.79
CA ILE A 275 -3.42 10.98 10.47
C ILE A 275 -2.35 9.88 10.38
N ASN A 276 -2.75 8.72 9.84
CA ASN A 276 -1.85 7.61 9.58
C ASN A 276 -1.74 7.24 8.08
N LEU A 277 -2.65 7.79 7.24
CA LEU A 277 -2.59 7.62 5.79
C LEU A 277 -3.22 8.83 5.08
N VAL A 278 -2.61 9.25 3.96
CA VAL A 278 -3.14 10.31 3.11
C VAL A 278 -3.32 9.81 1.67
N ALA A 279 -4.39 10.25 1.03
CA ALA A 279 -4.62 10.06 -0.41
C ALA A 279 -4.98 11.39 -1.06
N ALA A 280 -4.54 11.60 -2.29
CA ALA A 280 -4.85 12.77 -3.07
C ALA A 280 -5.58 12.37 -4.35
N GLY A 281 -6.79 12.89 -4.52
CA GLY A 281 -7.54 12.76 -5.75
C GLY A 281 -7.25 13.92 -6.70
N TYR A 282 -8.10 14.09 -7.69
CA TYR A 282 -7.89 15.14 -8.70
C TYR A 282 -7.91 16.54 -8.06
N TYR A 283 -8.94 16.87 -7.26
CA TYR A 283 -9.12 18.15 -6.58
C TYR A 283 -9.48 18.01 -5.09
N ASN A 284 -9.25 16.88 -4.49
CA ASN A 284 -9.52 16.63 -3.08
C ASN A 284 -8.34 15.90 -2.41
N THR A 285 -8.27 16.03 -1.11
CA THR A 285 -7.33 15.32 -0.25
C THR A 285 -8.11 14.59 0.83
N VAL A 286 -7.73 13.35 1.09
CA VAL A 286 -8.37 12.47 2.08
C VAL A 286 -7.32 12.05 3.10
N GLY A 287 -7.68 12.06 4.37
CA GLY A 287 -6.84 11.59 5.48
C GLY A 287 -7.56 10.54 6.30
N LEU A 288 -6.91 9.42 6.52
CA LEU A 288 -7.36 8.39 7.46
C LEU A 288 -6.72 8.64 8.82
N ARG A 289 -7.53 8.69 9.87
CA ARG A 289 -7.04 8.81 11.24
C ARG A 289 -6.71 7.45 11.84
N SER A 290 -5.87 7.47 12.87
CA SER A 290 -5.48 6.27 13.62
C SER A 290 -6.63 5.57 14.36
N ASP A 291 -7.78 6.23 14.50
CA ASP A 291 -9.01 5.65 15.06
C ASP A 291 -9.95 5.04 14.01
N GLY A 292 -9.54 4.99 12.74
CA GLY A 292 -10.32 4.45 11.64
C GLY A 292 -11.37 5.41 11.08
N THR A 293 -11.41 6.67 11.53
CA THR A 293 -12.28 7.71 10.93
C THR A 293 -11.58 8.42 9.78
N VAL A 294 -12.35 9.01 8.87
CA VAL A 294 -11.82 9.65 7.66
C VAL A 294 -12.19 11.12 7.61
N VAL A 295 -11.28 11.94 7.13
CA VAL A 295 -11.47 13.37 6.84
C VAL A 295 -11.14 13.66 5.39
N ALA A 296 -11.82 14.62 4.79
CA ALA A 296 -11.52 15.07 3.44
C ALA A 296 -11.70 16.57 3.29
N VAL A 297 -10.93 17.17 2.38
CA VAL A 297 -11.02 18.56 1.97
C VAL A 297 -10.87 18.69 0.46
N GLY A 298 -11.37 19.77 -0.10
CA GLY A 298 -11.27 20.03 -1.53
C GLY A 298 -12.63 20.09 -2.22
N ASN A 299 -12.61 19.77 -3.51
CA ASN A 299 -13.83 19.73 -4.32
C ASN A 299 -14.79 18.64 -3.80
N ASN A 300 -16.06 19.00 -3.66
CA ASN A 300 -17.12 18.10 -3.20
C ASN A 300 -18.39 18.17 -4.08
N VAL A 301 -18.24 18.53 -5.35
CA VAL A 301 -19.39 18.67 -6.27
C VAL A 301 -20.14 17.36 -6.47
N TYR A 302 -19.45 16.24 -6.38
CA TYR A 302 -20.04 14.89 -6.50
C TYR A 302 -20.26 14.19 -5.16
N GLY A 303 -19.90 14.80 -4.02
CA GLY A 303 -19.93 14.16 -2.71
C GLY A 303 -18.66 13.35 -2.38
N GLN A 304 -17.56 13.55 -3.12
CA GLN A 304 -16.31 12.81 -2.92
C GLN A 304 -15.61 13.10 -1.58
N CYS A 305 -16.03 14.15 -0.86
CA CYS A 305 -15.58 14.45 0.49
C CYS A 305 -16.60 14.07 1.57
N ASP A 306 -17.74 13.42 1.21
CA ASP A 306 -18.79 13.04 2.17
C ASP A 306 -18.43 11.72 2.89
N VAL A 307 -17.25 11.68 3.50
CA VAL A 307 -16.63 10.54 4.18
C VAL A 307 -16.72 10.61 5.72
N GLY A 308 -17.33 11.66 6.26
CA GLY A 308 -17.33 11.94 7.70
C GLY A 308 -18.06 10.93 8.60
N ASN A 309 -18.84 10.01 8.00
CA ASN A 309 -19.53 8.93 8.72
C ASN A 309 -18.78 7.59 8.64
N TRP A 310 -17.65 7.54 7.94
CA TRP A 310 -16.87 6.32 7.79
C TRP A 310 -16.11 6.01 9.08
N THR A 311 -16.17 4.76 9.50
CA THR A 311 -15.49 4.22 10.68
C THR A 311 -14.87 2.87 10.34
N SER A 312 -13.95 2.41 11.14
CA SER A 312 -13.26 1.13 10.92
C SER A 312 -12.51 1.05 9.58
N ILE A 313 -12.17 2.19 9.00
CA ILE A 313 -11.41 2.24 7.75
C ILE A 313 -9.94 1.93 8.02
N GLU A 314 -9.34 1.07 7.19
CA GLU A 314 -7.90 0.75 7.24
C GLU A 314 -7.13 1.24 6.00
N GLN A 315 -7.81 1.43 4.85
CA GLN A 315 -7.21 2.01 3.65
C GLN A 315 -8.15 3.01 2.99
N ILE A 316 -7.57 4.00 2.31
CA ILE A 316 -8.28 4.99 1.52
C ILE A 316 -7.64 5.14 0.14
N ALA A 317 -8.44 5.38 -0.88
CA ALA A 317 -8.00 5.78 -2.21
C ALA A 317 -8.91 6.89 -2.75
N SER A 318 -8.37 7.77 -3.61
CA SER A 318 -9.15 8.87 -4.17
C SER A 318 -8.86 9.06 -5.66
N GLY A 319 -9.91 9.07 -6.46
CA GLY A 319 -9.87 9.28 -7.91
C GLY A 319 -10.21 10.70 -8.32
N THR A 320 -10.72 10.89 -9.55
CA THR A 320 -11.05 12.23 -10.05
C THR A 320 -12.26 12.86 -9.35
N GLY A 321 -13.21 12.08 -8.92
CA GLY A 321 -14.44 12.60 -8.28
C GLY A 321 -15.08 11.58 -7.33
N HIS A 322 -14.33 10.57 -6.91
CA HIS A 322 -14.81 9.57 -5.95
C HIS A 322 -13.70 9.21 -4.96
N THR A 323 -14.10 8.76 -3.80
CA THR A 323 -13.23 8.32 -2.70
C THR A 323 -13.68 6.92 -2.28
N ILE A 324 -12.72 6.05 -2.01
CA ILE A 324 -12.93 4.65 -1.62
C ILE A 324 -12.30 4.45 -0.25
N GLY A 325 -12.99 3.69 0.61
CA GLY A 325 -12.49 3.19 1.89
C GLY A 325 -12.60 1.67 1.94
N LEU A 326 -11.55 1.00 2.41
CA LEU A 326 -11.58 -0.40 2.80
C LEU A 326 -11.76 -0.47 4.31
N GLU A 327 -12.77 -1.19 4.77
CA GLU A 327 -13.05 -1.43 6.18
C GLU A 327 -12.24 -2.63 6.69
N THR A 328 -12.02 -2.68 7.99
CA THR A 328 -11.24 -3.75 8.67
C THR A 328 -11.87 -5.15 8.58
N ASP A 329 -13.11 -5.27 8.09
CA ASP A 329 -13.81 -6.53 7.84
C ASP A 329 -13.82 -6.93 6.36
N GLY A 330 -13.03 -6.26 5.52
CA GLY A 330 -12.91 -6.53 4.09
C GLY A 330 -13.97 -5.82 3.22
N THR A 331 -14.98 -5.20 3.80
CA THR A 331 -16.00 -4.49 3.03
C THR A 331 -15.46 -3.17 2.47
N VAL A 332 -16.00 -2.73 1.33
CA VAL A 332 -15.56 -1.52 0.64
C VAL A 332 -16.68 -0.50 0.59
N VAL A 333 -16.38 0.73 0.98
CA VAL A 333 -17.29 1.88 0.91
C VAL A 333 -16.80 2.90 -0.11
N ALA A 334 -17.75 3.63 -0.72
CA ALA A 334 -17.45 4.67 -1.69
C ALA A 334 -18.27 5.94 -1.45
N ALA A 335 -17.71 7.08 -1.81
CA ALA A 335 -18.39 8.37 -1.85
C ALA A 335 -18.02 9.12 -3.11
N GLY A 336 -18.97 9.83 -3.73
CA GLY A 336 -18.71 10.67 -4.87
C GLY A 336 -19.35 10.21 -6.16
N ARG A 337 -18.66 10.52 -7.26
CA ARG A 337 -19.14 10.31 -8.62
C ARG A 337 -19.32 8.85 -8.96
N ASP A 338 -20.42 8.55 -9.69
CA ASP A 338 -20.77 7.18 -10.09
C ASP A 338 -21.30 7.08 -11.54
N ASP A 339 -21.00 8.04 -12.41
CA ASP A 339 -21.51 8.08 -13.79
C ASP A 339 -21.11 6.86 -14.64
N TYR A 340 -20.07 6.14 -14.22
CA TYR A 340 -19.55 4.94 -14.90
C TYR A 340 -19.62 3.69 -14.03
N GLY A 341 -20.25 3.74 -12.84
CA GLY A 341 -20.26 2.66 -11.87
C GLY A 341 -18.95 2.54 -11.07
N GLN A 342 -18.11 3.59 -11.02
CA GLN A 342 -16.85 3.56 -10.29
C GLN A 342 -17.01 3.53 -8.77
N SER A 343 -18.20 3.81 -8.27
CA SER A 343 -18.58 3.70 -6.86
C SER A 343 -19.42 2.46 -6.55
N ASP A 344 -19.68 1.58 -7.54
CA ASP A 344 -20.41 0.32 -7.39
C ASP A 344 -19.55 -0.76 -6.69
N VAL A 345 -19.15 -0.51 -5.46
CA VAL A 345 -18.27 -1.38 -4.65
C VAL A 345 -19.02 -2.04 -3.48
N GLY A 346 -20.29 -1.74 -3.27
CA GLY A 346 -21.05 -2.17 -2.09
C GLY A 346 -21.29 -3.69 -1.94
N LEU A 347 -20.83 -4.50 -2.91
CA LEU A 347 -20.82 -5.97 -2.83
C LEU A 347 -19.41 -6.54 -2.73
N TRP A 348 -18.39 -5.68 -2.62
CA TRP A 348 -17.01 -6.14 -2.49
C TRP A 348 -16.71 -6.54 -1.05
N ASP A 349 -16.13 -7.72 -0.93
CA ASP A 349 -15.51 -8.28 0.27
C ASP A 349 -14.10 -8.71 -0.17
N LEU A 350 -13.10 -8.03 0.35
CA LEU A 350 -11.70 -8.22 -0.06
C LEU A 350 -10.91 -9.12 0.89
N ASP A 351 -11.52 -9.59 2.00
CA ASP A 351 -10.92 -10.54 2.93
C ASP A 351 -10.91 -12.00 2.44
#